data_25280ef8f1ec46ca72c78b13e91e81fc
#
_entry.id   25280ef8f1ec46ca72c78b13e91e81fc
#
_cell.length_a   1.000
_cell.length_b   1.000
_cell.length_c   1.000
_cell.angle_alpha   90.00
_cell.angle_beta   90.00
_cell.angle_gamma   90.00
#
_symmetry.space_group_name_H-M   'P 1'
#
loop_
_entity.id
_entity.type
_entity.pdbx_description
1 polymer ?
#
loop_
_entity_poly.entity_id
_entity_poly.type
_entity_poly.pdbx_seq_one_letter_code
_entity_poly.pdbx_strand_id
1 'polypeptide(L)'
;MRGLEGKGVLVTGASRGIGEAAARRFLEEGCRVFICARHDHGIERAVRELGALGSVDGIACDVSDPDAVTRMIEAADAFLDGIDVLAANAGVAWQEDVLDITLEHWDEILDINLRGMFLVAQGVARRMTARANGGSIVMMSSTNAFEGEAGYAHYNASKGAITMLARTMAVELGPRGIRVNALCPGKIQTPLQAKAEDAAYTERYVREKIPLGRSGTVEEVAAAYAFLASDEATFITGELLVVDGGQLAM
;
A
#
# COMPACT_ATOMS: atom_id res chain seq x y z
N MET A 1 -0.08 -11.90 15.03
CA MET A 1 -0.57 -12.84 13.97
C MET A 1 0.47 -13.92 13.73
N ARG A 2 0.04 -15.14 13.39
CA ARG A 2 0.99 -16.26 13.18
C ARG A 2 1.88 -16.01 11.96
N GLY A 3 3.16 -16.39 12.07
CA GLY A 3 4.13 -16.39 10.98
C GLY A 3 4.68 -15.02 10.59
N LEU A 4 4.44 -13.97 11.38
CA LEU A 4 5.01 -12.64 11.14
C LEU A 4 6.29 -12.37 11.93
N GLU A 5 6.44 -12.93 13.10
CA GLU A 5 7.63 -12.72 13.94
C GLU A 5 8.92 -13.04 13.18
N GLY A 6 9.87 -12.11 13.19
CA GLY A 6 11.15 -12.21 12.50
C GLY A 6 11.14 -12.00 10.99
N LYS A 7 9.97 -11.85 10.35
CA LYS A 7 9.86 -11.58 8.92
C LYS A 7 10.44 -10.24 8.52
N GLY A 8 11.06 -10.18 7.34
CA GLY A 8 11.51 -8.97 6.68
C GLY A 8 10.39 -8.32 5.87
N VAL A 9 9.98 -7.10 6.22
CA VAL A 9 8.86 -6.37 5.60
C VAL A 9 9.34 -5.07 4.97
N LEU A 10 9.08 -4.90 3.67
CA LEU A 10 9.25 -3.63 2.98
C LEU A 10 7.90 -2.91 2.88
N VAL A 11 7.85 -1.64 3.34
CA VAL A 11 6.65 -0.80 3.26
C VAL A 11 6.94 0.47 2.45
N THR A 12 6.27 0.69 1.33
CA THR A 12 6.42 1.91 0.54
C THR A 12 5.40 2.98 0.93
N GLY A 13 5.78 4.27 0.82
CA GLY A 13 4.90 5.38 1.21
C GLY A 13 4.68 5.44 2.72
N ALA A 14 5.67 5.07 3.54
CA ALA A 14 5.53 4.84 4.97
C ALA A 14 5.94 6.02 5.87
N SER A 15 6.12 7.21 5.31
CA SER A 15 6.43 8.41 6.13
C SER A 15 5.21 8.97 6.89
N ARG A 16 3.99 8.54 6.58
CA ARG A 16 2.74 8.97 7.23
C ARG A 16 1.55 8.11 6.84
N GLY A 17 0.43 8.29 7.54
CA GLY A 17 -0.86 7.71 7.18
C GLY A 17 -0.87 6.18 7.22
N ILE A 18 -1.51 5.55 6.23
CA ILE A 18 -1.69 4.10 6.18
C ILE A 18 -0.34 3.37 6.16
N GLY A 19 0.64 3.85 5.39
CA GLY A 19 1.96 3.21 5.30
C GLY A 19 2.73 3.24 6.62
N GLU A 20 2.69 4.35 7.36
CA GLU A 20 3.30 4.45 8.70
C GLU A 20 2.59 3.53 9.69
N ALA A 21 1.25 3.49 9.67
CA ALA A 21 0.47 2.59 10.51
C ALA A 21 0.72 1.11 10.19
N ALA A 22 0.88 0.76 8.91
CA ALA A 22 1.27 -0.58 8.50
C ALA A 22 2.67 -0.95 9.00
N ALA A 23 3.66 -0.06 8.86
CA ALA A 23 5.01 -0.26 9.38
C ALA A 23 4.99 -0.47 10.90
N ARG A 24 4.26 0.38 11.64
CA ARG A 24 4.03 0.23 13.09
C ARG A 24 3.45 -1.13 13.43
N ARG A 25 2.38 -1.52 12.75
CA ARG A 25 1.73 -2.81 13.00
C ARG A 25 2.67 -3.99 12.76
N PHE A 26 3.45 -3.98 11.70
CA PHE A 26 4.43 -5.05 11.46
C PHE A 26 5.52 -5.11 12.54
N LEU A 27 6.00 -3.98 13.05
CA LEU A 27 6.92 -3.95 14.18
C LEU A 27 6.29 -4.53 15.45
N GLU A 28 5.04 -4.20 15.75
CA GLU A 28 4.27 -4.76 16.87
C GLU A 28 4.05 -6.28 16.76
N GLU A 29 4.04 -6.82 15.54
CA GLU A 29 4.00 -8.26 15.26
C GLU A 29 5.39 -8.94 15.30
N GLY A 30 6.45 -8.19 15.65
CA GLY A 30 7.81 -8.70 15.76
C GLY A 30 8.58 -8.79 14.44
N CYS A 31 8.13 -8.13 13.39
CA CYS A 31 8.84 -8.06 12.11
C CYS A 31 10.04 -7.11 12.16
N ARG A 32 11.00 -7.30 11.24
CA ARG A 32 11.97 -6.27 10.86
C ARG A 32 11.38 -5.48 9.70
N VAL A 33 11.42 -4.15 9.75
CA VAL A 33 10.72 -3.30 8.77
C VAL A 33 11.68 -2.36 8.07
N PHE A 34 11.62 -2.30 6.75
CA PHE A 34 12.27 -1.28 5.95
C PHE A 34 11.24 -0.38 5.30
N ILE A 35 11.40 0.94 5.41
CA ILE A 35 10.42 1.90 4.91
C ILE A 35 10.99 2.79 3.82
N CYS A 36 10.15 3.24 2.87
CA CYS A 36 10.53 4.30 1.95
C CYS A 36 9.41 5.33 1.74
N ALA A 37 9.80 6.54 1.40
CA ALA A 37 8.96 7.62 0.91
C ALA A 37 9.82 8.64 0.14
N ARG A 38 9.19 9.64 -0.54
CA ARG A 38 9.91 10.57 -1.43
C ARG A 38 10.96 11.46 -0.74
N HIS A 39 10.79 11.79 0.55
CA HIS A 39 11.58 12.84 1.21
C HIS A 39 12.29 12.32 2.45
N ASP A 40 13.60 12.59 2.56
CA ASP A 40 14.47 12.13 3.65
C ASP A 40 13.93 12.52 5.03
N HIS A 41 13.56 13.78 5.25
CA HIS A 41 13.07 14.25 6.55
C HIS A 41 11.84 13.48 7.07
N GLY A 42 10.99 12.99 6.14
CA GLY A 42 9.84 12.17 6.49
C GLY A 42 10.24 10.77 6.94
N ILE A 43 11.26 10.19 6.30
CA ILE A 43 11.83 8.89 6.64
C ILE A 43 12.59 8.97 7.96
N GLU A 44 13.48 9.94 8.14
CA GLU A 44 14.24 10.13 9.38
C GLU A 44 13.32 10.26 10.61
N ARG A 45 12.21 11.03 10.47
CA ARG A 45 11.21 11.13 11.53
C ARG A 45 10.54 9.79 11.80
N ALA A 46 10.06 9.10 10.76
CA ALA A 46 9.35 7.84 10.90
C ALA A 46 10.25 6.74 11.48
N VAL A 47 11.49 6.61 11.02
CA VAL A 47 12.47 5.65 11.58
C VAL A 47 12.73 5.92 13.07
N ARG A 48 12.92 7.20 13.45
CA ARG A 48 13.13 7.56 14.85
C ARG A 48 11.91 7.22 15.73
N GLU A 49 10.69 7.53 15.27
CA GLU A 49 9.46 7.28 16.02
C GLU A 49 9.12 5.78 16.11
N LEU A 50 9.34 5.05 15.02
CA LEU A 50 9.07 3.61 14.95
C LEU A 50 10.16 2.76 15.60
N GLY A 51 11.39 3.27 15.69
CA GLY A 51 12.54 2.56 16.28
C GLY A 51 12.37 2.15 17.75
N ALA A 52 11.44 2.80 18.47
CA ALA A 52 11.08 2.38 19.83
C ALA A 52 10.29 1.05 19.87
N LEU A 53 9.73 0.60 18.72
CA LEU A 53 8.92 -0.62 18.62
C LEU A 53 9.71 -1.84 18.15
N GLY A 54 10.82 -1.63 17.44
CA GLY A 54 11.60 -2.73 16.90
C GLY A 54 12.63 -2.31 15.85
N SER A 55 13.15 -3.28 15.10
CA SER A 55 14.16 -3.06 14.07
C SER A 55 13.55 -2.42 12.83
N VAL A 56 13.87 -1.15 12.61
CA VAL A 56 13.39 -0.37 11.46
C VAL A 56 14.50 0.49 10.88
N ASP A 57 14.56 0.58 9.56
CA ASP A 57 15.40 1.51 8.80
C ASP A 57 14.67 1.94 7.52
N GLY A 58 15.22 2.87 6.77
CA GLY A 58 14.57 3.33 5.55
C GLY A 58 15.39 4.35 4.77
N ILE A 59 14.97 4.58 3.52
CA ILE A 59 15.59 5.58 2.65
C ILE A 59 14.55 6.38 1.87
N ALA A 60 14.95 7.56 1.39
CA ALA A 60 14.15 8.29 0.42
C ALA A 60 14.15 7.54 -0.93
N CYS A 61 12.96 7.39 -1.51
CA CYS A 61 12.77 6.78 -2.82
C CYS A 61 11.53 7.38 -3.49
N ASP A 62 11.71 7.90 -4.69
CA ASP A 62 10.61 8.14 -5.61
C ASP A 62 10.33 6.83 -6.35
N VAL A 63 9.16 6.26 -6.14
CA VAL A 63 8.80 4.96 -6.76
C VAL A 63 8.58 5.07 -8.27
N SER A 64 8.45 6.27 -8.83
CA SER A 64 8.37 6.50 -10.27
C SER A 64 9.74 6.45 -10.97
N ASP A 65 10.85 6.52 -10.21
CA ASP A 65 12.23 6.40 -10.71
C ASP A 65 12.72 4.94 -10.60
N PRO A 66 12.96 4.23 -11.73
CA PRO A 66 13.40 2.83 -11.72
C PRO A 66 14.75 2.60 -11.02
N ASP A 67 15.67 3.56 -11.11
CA ASP A 67 16.99 3.44 -10.49
C ASP A 67 16.89 3.64 -8.97
N ALA A 68 16.05 4.58 -8.52
CA ALA A 68 15.77 4.77 -7.10
C ALA A 68 15.07 3.52 -6.50
N VAL A 69 14.13 2.92 -7.23
CA VAL A 69 13.48 1.67 -6.82
C VAL A 69 14.48 0.53 -6.70
N THR A 70 15.40 0.40 -7.64
CA THR A 70 16.45 -0.63 -7.60
C THR A 70 17.32 -0.47 -6.35
N ARG A 71 17.83 0.73 -6.09
CA ARG A 71 18.63 1.03 -4.89
C ARG A 71 17.88 0.77 -3.59
N MET A 72 16.61 1.15 -3.55
CA MET A 72 15.74 0.94 -2.39
C MET A 72 15.54 -0.55 -2.10
N ILE A 73 15.27 -1.37 -3.12
CA ILE A 73 15.09 -2.83 -2.95
C ILE A 73 16.41 -3.48 -2.50
N GLU A 74 17.56 -3.06 -3.02
CA GLU A 74 18.87 -3.57 -2.60
C GLU A 74 19.16 -3.24 -1.12
N ALA A 75 18.90 -2.02 -0.70
CA ALA A 75 19.07 -1.60 0.69
C ALA A 75 18.11 -2.36 1.62
N ALA A 76 16.84 -2.50 1.22
CA ALA A 76 15.84 -3.25 2.00
C ALA A 76 16.23 -4.73 2.13
N ASP A 77 16.63 -5.37 1.04
CA ASP A 77 17.01 -6.80 1.03
C ASP A 77 18.23 -7.06 1.95
N ALA A 78 19.20 -6.14 1.93
CA ALA A 78 20.38 -6.22 2.80
C ALA A 78 20.05 -6.02 4.29
N PHE A 79 19.22 -5.01 4.64
CA PHE A 79 18.84 -4.74 6.02
C PHE A 79 17.94 -5.85 6.60
N LEU A 80 17.01 -6.35 5.79
CA LEU A 80 16.03 -7.35 6.20
C LEU A 80 16.58 -8.79 6.18
N ASP A 81 17.78 -9.02 5.66
CA ASP A 81 18.28 -10.37 5.33
C ASP A 81 17.26 -11.12 4.44
N GLY A 82 16.76 -10.38 3.45
CA GLY A 82 15.73 -10.78 2.50
C GLY A 82 14.32 -10.31 2.82
N ILE A 83 13.60 -9.96 1.76
CA ILE A 83 12.24 -9.45 1.84
C ILE A 83 11.25 -10.62 1.81
N ASP A 84 10.48 -10.83 2.89
CA ASP A 84 9.42 -11.84 3.00
C ASP A 84 8.04 -11.26 2.67
N VAL A 85 7.85 -9.96 2.95
CA VAL A 85 6.57 -9.26 2.76
C VAL A 85 6.81 -7.90 2.09
N LEU A 86 5.97 -7.58 1.10
CA LEU A 86 5.86 -6.26 0.53
C LEU A 86 4.48 -5.66 0.83
N ALA A 87 4.44 -4.56 1.57
CA ALA A 87 3.29 -3.67 1.65
C ALA A 87 3.49 -2.50 0.66
N ALA A 88 3.03 -2.69 -0.57
CA ALA A 88 3.15 -1.70 -1.65
C ALA A 88 2.04 -0.66 -1.51
N ASN A 89 2.32 0.40 -0.75
CA ASN A 89 1.34 1.40 -0.34
C ASN A 89 1.54 2.77 -0.98
N ALA A 90 2.72 3.09 -1.50
CA ALA A 90 3.00 4.41 -2.09
C ALA A 90 1.96 4.79 -3.16
N GLY A 91 1.48 6.02 -3.07
CA GLY A 91 0.52 6.55 -4.04
C GLY A 91 0.12 7.98 -3.71
N VAL A 92 -0.50 8.63 -4.69
CA VAL A 92 -1.02 10.00 -4.63
C VAL A 92 -2.45 10.04 -5.15
N ALA A 93 -3.20 11.07 -4.73
CA ALA A 93 -4.54 11.35 -5.20
C ALA A 93 -4.80 12.85 -5.10
N TRP A 94 -5.46 13.42 -6.08
CA TRP A 94 -6.08 14.75 -6.04
C TRP A 94 -7.32 14.75 -6.91
N GLN A 95 -8.19 15.71 -6.64
CA GLN A 95 -9.43 15.88 -7.37
C GLN A 95 -9.24 16.86 -8.53
N GLU A 96 -9.71 16.45 -9.72
CA GLU A 96 -9.68 17.27 -10.94
C GLU A 96 -10.83 16.82 -11.88
N ASP A 97 -11.56 17.77 -12.49
CA ASP A 97 -12.61 17.43 -13.45
C ASP A 97 -12.03 16.72 -14.68
N VAL A 98 -12.73 15.71 -15.17
CA VAL A 98 -12.24 14.87 -16.29
C VAL A 98 -11.93 15.68 -17.55
N LEU A 99 -12.63 16.79 -17.77
CA LEU A 99 -12.40 17.66 -18.92
C LEU A 99 -11.16 18.55 -18.78
N ASP A 100 -10.69 18.75 -17.55
CA ASP A 100 -9.55 19.62 -17.22
C ASP A 100 -8.25 18.82 -16.97
N ILE A 101 -8.32 17.48 -16.80
CA ILE A 101 -7.14 16.65 -16.60
C ILE A 101 -6.17 16.82 -17.77
N THR A 102 -4.99 17.34 -17.47
CA THR A 102 -3.89 17.42 -18.44
C THR A 102 -3.20 16.07 -18.61
N LEU A 103 -2.50 15.85 -19.74
CA LEU A 103 -1.69 14.63 -19.91
C LEU A 103 -0.59 14.52 -18.84
N GLU A 104 -0.01 15.66 -18.40
CA GLU A 104 1.00 15.70 -17.35
C GLU A 104 0.44 15.18 -16.02
N HIS A 105 -0.74 15.65 -15.59
CA HIS A 105 -1.39 15.18 -14.37
C HIS A 105 -1.84 13.71 -14.46
N TRP A 106 -2.33 13.31 -15.65
CA TRP A 106 -2.64 11.92 -15.93
C TRP A 106 -1.41 11.02 -15.78
N ASP A 107 -0.30 11.40 -16.42
CA ASP A 107 0.95 10.64 -16.40
C ASP A 107 1.54 10.61 -14.97
N GLU A 108 1.52 11.71 -14.22
CA GLU A 108 2.01 11.74 -12.85
C GLU A 108 1.29 10.73 -11.95
N ILE A 109 -0.05 10.69 -12.01
CA ILE A 109 -0.83 9.70 -11.22
C ILE A 109 -0.49 8.26 -11.64
N LEU A 110 -0.44 7.97 -12.94
CA LEU A 110 -0.16 6.62 -13.42
C LEU A 110 1.30 6.21 -13.14
N ASP A 111 2.25 7.12 -13.28
CA ASP A 111 3.65 6.85 -13.01
C ASP A 111 3.89 6.50 -11.54
N ILE A 112 3.28 7.23 -10.62
CA ILE A 112 3.44 6.95 -9.19
C ILE A 112 2.61 5.74 -8.77
N ASN A 113 1.29 5.74 -9.06
CA ASN A 113 0.37 4.76 -8.50
C ASN A 113 0.47 3.39 -9.17
N LEU A 114 0.65 3.34 -10.49
CA LEU A 114 0.62 2.10 -11.26
C LEU A 114 2.03 1.64 -11.68
N ARG A 115 2.78 2.47 -12.42
CA ARG A 115 4.13 2.10 -12.87
C ARG A 115 5.06 1.89 -11.68
N GLY A 116 5.04 2.78 -10.70
CA GLY A 116 5.84 2.66 -9.47
C GLY A 116 5.47 1.41 -8.66
N MET A 117 4.18 1.13 -8.50
CA MET A 117 3.69 -0.10 -7.89
C MET A 117 4.23 -1.35 -8.60
N PHE A 118 4.15 -1.36 -9.94
CA PHE A 118 4.66 -2.46 -10.76
C PHE A 118 6.17 -2.64 -10.59
N LEU A 119 6.97 -1.57 -10.66
CA LEU A 119 8.43 -1.61 -10.53
C LEU A 119 8.84 -2.22 -9.18
N VAL A 120 8.24 -1.74 -8.09
CA VAL A 120 8.52 -2.24 -6.73
C VAL A 120 8.10 -3.70 -6.61
N ALA A 121 6.87 -4.03 -7.00
CA ALA A 121 6.35 -5.40 -6.87
C ALA A 121 7.13 -6.40 -7.71
N GLN A 122 7.50 -6.05 -8.96
CA GLN A 122 8.32 -6.91 -9.83
C GLN A 122 9.71 -7.10 -9.24
N GLY A 123 10.36 -6.03 -8.78
CA GLY A 123 11.70 -6.10 -8.21
C GLY A 123 11.75 -6.98 -6.95
N VAL A 124 10.79 -6.81 -6.04
CA VAL A 124 10.66 -7.65 -4.83
C VAL A 124 10.33 -9.10 -5.20
N ALA A 125 9.40 -9.33 -6.14
CA ALA A 125 9.05 -10.68 -6.59
C ALA A 125 10.25 -11.45 -7.17
N ARG A 126 11.17 -10.75 -7.86
CA ARG A 126 12.44 -11.33 -8.34
C ARG A 126 13.32 -11.78 -7.18
N ARG A 127 13.45 -10.97 -6.11
CA ARG A 127 14.22 -11.32 -4.90
C ARG A 127 13.59 -12.53 -4.17
N MET A 128 12.27 -12.50 -3.95
CA MET A 128 11.54 -13.62 -3.34
C MET A 128 11.71 -14.92 -4.14
N THR A 129 11.59 -14.84 -5.47
CA THR A 129 11.78 -16.01 -6.36
C THR A 129 13.20 -16.56 -6.30
N ALA A 130 14.22 -15.71 -6.26
CA ALA A 130 15.62 -16.14 -6.18
C ALA A 130 15.94 -16.85 -4.85
N ARG A 131 15.28 -16.47 -3.76
CA ARG A 131 15.44 -17.12 -2.43
C ARG A 131 14.64 -18.42 -2.30
N ALA A 132 13.64 -18.64 -3.15
CA ALA A 132 12.75 -19.81 -3.15
C ALA A 132 12.01 -20.08 -1.83
N ASN A 133 11.82 -19.06 -1.00
CA ASN A 133 11.15 -19.15 0.31
C ASN A 133 9.67 -18.73 0.26
N GLY A 134 9.16 -18.41 -0.94
CA GLY A 134 7.83 -17.81 -1.10
C GLY A 134 7.79 -16.35 -0.63
N GLY A 135 6.60 -15.86 -0.30
CA GLY A 135 6.41 -14.51 0.20
C GLY A 135 4.97 -14.00 0.10
N SER A 136 4.75 -12.77 0.54
CA SER A 136 3.46 -12.08 0.42
C SER A 136 3.63 -10.66 -0.11
N ILE A 137 2.89 -10.32 -1.17
CA ILE A 137 2.81 -8.98 -1.74
C ILE A 137 1.39 -8.46 -1.55
N VAL A 138 1.23 -7.31 -0.90
CA VAL A 138 -0.07 -6.66 -0.70
C VAL A 138 -0.03 -5.28 -1.32
N MET A 139 -0.83 -5.08 -2.37
CA MET A 139 -0.88 -3.84 -3.15
C MET A 139 -2.01 -2.92 -2.67
N MET A 140 -1.75 -1.64 -2.48
CA MET A 140 -2.75 -0.66 -2.11
C MET A 140 -3.57 -0.23 -3.34
N SER A 141 -4.82 -0.68 -3.40
CA SER A 141 -5.83 -0.18 -4.32
C SER A 141 -6.78 0.80 -3.62
N SER A 142 -8.07 0.76 -3.87
CA SER A 142 -9.12 1.60 -3.31
C SER A 142 -10.50 1.02 -3.66
N THR A 143 -11.58 1.44 -2.97
CA THR A 143 -12.97 1.27 -3.45
C THR A 143 -13.18 1.88 -4.83
N ASN A 144 -12.40 2.90 -5.20
CA ASN A 144 -12.40 3.53 -6.52
C ASN A 144 -11.96 2.59 -7.66
N ALA A 145 -11.52 1.37 -7.36
CA ALA A 145 -11.31 0.33 -8.35
C ALA A 145 -12.61 -0.36 -8.79
N PHE A 146 -13.70 -0.19 -8.04
CA PHE A 146 -14.99 -0.83 -8.26
C PHE A 146 -16.11 0.16 -8.60
N GLU A 147 -15.97 1.42 -8.17
CA GLU A 147 -16.92 2.48 -8.42
C GLU A 147 -16.24 3.71 -9.01
N GLY A 148 -16.97 4.50 -9.80
CA GLY A 148 -16.51 5.79 -10.31
C GLY A 148 -16.77 6.89 -9.29
N GLU A 149 -15.72 7.54 -8.81
CA GLU A 149 -15.84 8.78 -8.03
C GLU A 149 -15.54 9.98 -8.92
N ALA A 150 -16.45 10.96 -8.93
CA ALA A 150 -16.31 12.17 -9.74
C ALA A 150 -15.08 12.97 -9.33
N GLY A 151 -14.37 13.51 -10.32
CA GLY A 151 -13.13 14.25 -10.11
C GLY A 151 -11.88 13.38 -9.88
N TYR A 152 -11.98 12.07 -10.02
CA TYR A 152 -10.85 11.16 -9.78
C TYR A 152 -10.59 10.22 -10.96
N ALA A 153 -10.88 10.62 -12.21
CA ALA A 153 -10.79 9.71 -13.36
C ALA A 153 -9.42 9.04 -13.51
N HIS A 154 -8.32 9.79 -13.42
CA HIS A 154 -6.93 9.28 -13.46
C HIS A 154 -6.62 8.36 -12.27
N TYR A 155 -7.05 8.74 -11.07
CA TYR A 155 -6.88 7.93 -9.86
C TYR A 155 -7.67 6.62 -9.95
N ASN A 156 -8.97 6.69 -10.31
CA ASN A 156 -9.84 5.51 -10.49
C ASN A 156 -9.24 4.54 -11.51
N ALA A 157 -8.74 5.05 -12.64
CA ALA A 157 -8.04 4.26 -13.65
C ALA A 157 -6.80 3.54 -13.07
N SER A 158 -5.97 4.26 -12.30
CA SER A 158 -4.79 3.68 -11.67
C SER A 158 -5.15 2.57 -10.68
N LYS A 159 -6.20 2.77 -9.86
CA LYS A 159 -6.61 1.80 -8.83
C LYS A 159 -7.31 0.57 -9.42
N GLY A 160 -8.09 0.74 -10.49
CA GLY A 160 -8.63 -0.37 -11.27
C GLY A 160 -7.54 -1.23 -11.90
N ALA A 161 -6.51 -0.60 -12.50
CA ALA A 161 -5.38 -1.31 -13.08
C ALA A 161 -4.58 -2.11 -12.04
N ILE A 162 -4.38 -1.58 -10.81
CA ILE A 162 -3.69 -2.29 -9.72
C ILE A 162 -4.42 -3.59 -9.37
N THR A 163 -5.75 -3.62 -9.36
CA THR A 163 -6.49 -4.84 -9.02
C THR A 163 -6.27 -5.95 -10.03
N MET A 164 -6.21 -5.62 -11.33
CA MET A 164 -5.90 -6.60 -12.37
C MET A 164 -4.43 -7.02 -12.35
N LEU A 165 -3.51 -6.10 -12.06
CA LEU A 165 -2.10 -6.41 -11.88
C LEU A 165 -1.90 -7.40 -10.73
N ALA A 166 -2.54 -7.19 -9.58
CA ALA A 166 -2.47 -8.08 -8.42
C ALA A 166 -2.95 -9.51 -8.78
N ARG A 167 -4.08 -9.63 -9.49
CA ARG A 167 -4.62 -10.92 -9.94
C ARG A 167 -3.68 -11.63 -10.92
N THR A 168 -3.14 -10.90 -11.90
CA THR A 168 -2.18 -11.48 -12.86
C THR A 168 -0.94 -11.97 -12.15
N MET A 169 -0.34 -11.16 -11.28
CA MET A 169 0.83 -11.56 -10.50
C MET A 169 0.54 -12.73 -9.55
N ALA A 170 -0.66 -12.83 -8.97
CA ALA A 170 -1.06 -13.96 -8.15
C ALA A 170 -1.04 -15.28 -8.94
N VAL A 171 -1.54 -15.28 -10.18
CA VAL A 171 -1.53 -16.44 -11.07
C VAL A 171 -0.10 -16.84 -11.46
N GLU A 172 0.73 -15.86 -11.83
CA GLU A 172 2.10 -16.13 -12.29
C GLU A 172 3.06 -16.52 -11.17
N LEU A 173 2.89 -15.96 -9.98
CA LEU A 173 3.81 -16.14 -8.85
C LEU A 173 3.37 -17.22 -7.85
N GLY A 174 2.08 -17.61 -7.87
CA GLY A 174 1.55 -18.67 -7.03
C GLY A 174 2.35 -19.98 -7.08
N PRO A 175 2.77 -20.48 -8.27
CA PRO A 175 3.63 -21.68 -8.37
C PRO A 175 5.00 -21.53 -7.70
N ARG A 176 5.41 -20.31 -7.36
CA ARG A 176 6.65 -20.00 -6.61
C ARG A 176 6.41 -19.78 -5.11
N GLY A 177 5.19 -20.04 -4.64
CA GLY A 177 4.82 -19.83 -3.24
C GLY A 177 4.66 -18.35 -2.84
N ILE A 178 4.56 -17.43 -3.81
CA ILE A 178 4.35 -16.01 -3.55
C ILE A 178 2.87 -15.67 -3.71
N ARG A 179 2.25 -15.20 -2.64
CA ARG A 179 0.87 -14.71 -2.66
C ARG A 179 0.84 -13.23 -3.03
N VAL A 180 -0.11 -12.83 -3.86
CA VAL A 180 -0.31 -11.42 -4.24
C VAL A 180 -1.78 -11.08 -4.06
N ASN A 181 -2.07 -10.05 -3.25
CA ASN A 181 -3.42 -9.56 -2.98
C ASN A 181 -3.46 -8.04 -3.07
N ALA A 182 -4.64 -7.47 -3.20
CA ALA A 182 -4.84 -6.03 -3.11
C ALA A 182 -5.71 -5.67 -1.91
N LEU A 183 -5.38 -4.56 -1.23
CA LEU A 183 -6.26 -3.90 -0.28
C LEU A 183 -7.02 -2.77 -0.96
N CYS A 184 -8.31 -2.70 -0.73
CA CYS A 184 -9.23 -1.73 -1.31
C CYS A 184 -9.94 -0.94 -0.21
N PRO A 185 -9.25 0.01 0.46
CA PRO A 185 -9.89 0.84 1.47
C PRO A 185 -10.92 1.79 0.87
N GLY A 186 -11.97 2.07 1.62
CA GLY A 186 -12.88 3.19 1.39
C GLY A 186 -12.34 4.48 2.02
N LYS A 187 -13.23 5.27 2.62
CA LYS A 187 -12.86 6.54 3.26
C LYS A 187 -12.14 6.30 4.59
N ILE A 188 -10.83 6.59 4.61
CA ILE A 188 -9.95 6.40 5.78
C ILE A 188 -9.45 7.76 6.27
N GLN A 189 -9.50 8.02 7.57
CA GLN A 189 -8.95 9.22 8.18
C GLN A 189 -7.42 9.24 8.01
N THR A 190 -6.92 10.07 7.10
CA THR A 190 -5.48 10.26 6.87
C THR A 190 -5.11 11.74 6.93
N PRO A 191 -3.84 12.08 7.24
CA PRO A 191 -3.38 13.48 7.16
C PRO A 191 -3.51 14.08 5.75
N LEU A 192 -3.57 13.25 4.71
CA LEU A 192 -3.77 13.68 3.33
C LEU A 192 -5.19 14.20 3.12
N GLN A 193 -6.19 13.44 3.58
CA GLN A 193 -7.60 13.81 3.47
C GLN A 193 -7.98 14.98 4.38
N ALA A 194 -7.45 15.03 5.61
CA ALA A 194 -7.73 16.11 6.55
C ALA A 194 -7.35 17.53 6.05
N LYS A 195 -6.44 17.60 5.06
CA LYS A 195 -6.06 18.87 4.42
C LYS A 195 -6.90 19.22 3.19
N ALA A 196 -7.53 18.24 2.57
CA ALA A 196 -8.17 18.37 1.26
C ALA A 196 -9.70 18.50 1.34
N GLU A 197 -10.32 18.08 2.44
CA GLU A 197 -11.77 17.96 2.51
C GLU A 197 -12.41 18.85 3.57
N ASP A 198 -13.55 19.46 3.21
CA ASP A 198 -14.44 20.14 4.14
C ASP A 198 -15.09 19.14 5.11
N ALA A 199 -15.17 19.51 6.40
CA ALA A 199 -15.78 18.68 7.44
C ALA A 199 -17.27 18.35 7.13
N ALA A 200 -18.01 19.29 6.57
CA ALA A 200 -19.40 19.11 6.18
C ALA A 200 -19.56 18.11 5.03
N TYR A 201 -18.63 18.13 4.05
CA TYR A 201 -18.58 17.12 2.98
C TYR A 201 -18.31 15.73 3.57
N THR A 202 -17.33 15.61 4.46
CA THR A 202 -16.96 14.33 5.09
C THR A 202 -18.15 13.77 5.90
N GLU A 203 -18.82 14.59 6.70
CA GLU A 203 -19.99 14.16 7.48
C GLU A 203 -21.14 13.67 6.58
N ARG A 204 -21.45 14.40 5.52
CA ARG A 204 -22.45 14.00 4.53
C ARG A 204 -22.08 12.68 3.86
N TYR A 205 -20.83 12.55 3.37
CA TYR A 205 -20.34 11.35 2.70
C TYR A 205 -20.46 10.12 3.62
N VAL A 206 -20.02 10.24 4.88
CA VAL A 206 -20.13 9.18 5.88
C VAL A 206 -21.55 8.75 6.08
N ARG A 207 -22.46 9.71 6.30
CA ARG A 207 -23.88 9.43 6.54
C ARG A 207 -24.57 8.75 5.37
N GLU A 208 -24.21 9.14 4.12
CA GLU A 208 -24.91 8.71 2.91
C GLU A 208 -24.30 7.46 2.26
N LYS A 209 -23.01 7.18 2.52
CA LYS A 209 -22.24 6.17 1.80
C LYS A 209 -21.64 5.07 2.68
N ILE A 210 -21.56 5.23 3.99
CA ILE A 210 -20.85 4.27 4.84
C ILE A 210 -21.80 3.69 5.90
N PRO A 211 -22.26 2.44 5.75
CA PRO A 211 -23.18 1.78 6.71
C PRO A 211 -22.69 1.78 8.15
N LEU A 212 -21.37 1.67 8.41
CA LEU A 212 -20.83 1.75 9.77
C LEU A 212 -20.85 3.15 10.38
N GLY A 213 -21.30 4.19 9.62
CA GLY A 213 -21.55 5.56 10.12
C GLY A 213 -20.30 6.32 10.52
N ARG A 214 -19.11 5.90 10.08
CA ARG A 214 -17.84 6.60 10.33
C ARG A 214 -16.81 6.31 9.24
N SER A 215 -15.83 7.17 9.12
CA SER A 215 -14.62 6.84 8.37
C SER A 215 -13.82 5.73 9.07
N GLY A 216 -13.10 4.92 8.31
CA GLY A 216 -12.14 3.98 8.85
C GLY A 216 -10.88 4.68 9.38
N THR A 217 -10.09 3.97 10.19
CA THR A 217 -8.80 4.44 10.69
C THR A 217 -7.64 3.80 9.93
N VAL A 218 -6.46 4.38 10.01
CA VAL A 218 -5.26 3.81 9.38
C VAL A 218 -4.86 2.48 10.02
N GLU A 219 -5.17 2.28 11.31
CA GLU A 219 -4.91 1.04 12.04
C GLU A 219 -5.79 -0.11 11.55
N GLU A 220 -7.04 0.16 11.15
CA GLU A 220 -7.93 -0.86 10.57
C GLU A 220 -7.40 -1.37 9.22
N VAL A 221 -6.83 -0.49 8.40
CA VAL A 221 -6.17 -0.89 7.16
C VAL A 221 -4.85 -1.62 7.44
N ALA A 222 -4.07 -1.17 8.41
CA ALA A 222 -2.83 -1.82 8.85
C ALA A 222 -3.08 -3.25 9.36
N ALA A 223 -4.19 -3.48 10.06
CA ALA A 223 -4.59 -4.82 10.49
C ALA A 223 -4.87 -5.75 9.30
N ALA A 224 -5.50 -5.25 8.25
CA ALA A 224 -5.74 -6.01 7.02
C ALA A 224 -4.43 -6.33 6.26
N TYR A 225 -3.46 -5.40 6.24
CA TYR A 225 -2.11 -5.67 5.73
C TYR A 225 -1.46 -6.83 6.47
N ALA A 226 -1.43 -6.77 7.81
CA ALA A 226 -0.83 -7.81 8.63
C ALA A 226 -1.54 -9.16 8.44
N PHE A 227 -2.86 -9.17 8.34
CA PHE A 227 -3.63 -10.39 8.05
C PHE A 227 -3.23 -11.04 6.71
N LEU A 228 -3.25 -10.27 5.62
CA LEU A 228 -2.88 -10.78 4.30
C LEU A 228 -1.42 -11.21 4.20
N ALA A 229 -0.53 -10.62 4.99
CA ALA A 229 0.88 -10.98 5.06
C ALA A 229 1.13 -12.26 5.87
N SER A 230 0.27 -12.59 6.83
CA SER A 230 0.44 -13.66 7.82
C SER A 230 0.18 -15.06 7.28
N ASP A 231 0.52 -16.08 8.09
CA ASP A 231 0.20 -17.48 7.82
C ASP A 231 -1.30 -17.80 7.99
N GLU A 232 -2.10 -16.85 8.48
CA GLU A 232 -3.55 -16.99 8.55
C GLU A 232 -4.22 -16.79 7.19
N ALA A 233 -3.47 -16.25 6.19
CA ALA A 233 -3.91 -16.01 4.82
C ALA A 233 -3.21 -16.90 3.78
N THR A 234 -2.69 -18.08 4.16
CA THR A 234 -1.89 -18.94 3.26
C THR A 234 -2.64 -19.45 2.03
N PHE A 235 -3.96 -19.50 2.06
CA PHE A 235 -4.79 -19.92 0.92
C PHE A 235 -5.50 -18.75 0.24
N ILE A 236 -5.06 -17.48 0.53
CA ILE A 236 -5.60 -16.27 -0.06
C ILE A 236 -4.57 -15.67 -1.01
N THR A 237 -4.86 -15.67 -2.31
CA THR A 237 -4.07 -15.03 -3.36
C THR A 237 -4.98 -14.58 -4.50
N GLY A 238 -4.69 -13.44 -5.12
CA GLY A 238 -5.54 -12.79 -6.14
C GLY A 238 -6.78 -12.11 -5.56
N GLU A 239 -6.88 -12.01 -4.23
CA GLU A 239 -8.02 -11.39 -3.53
C GLU A 239 -7.93 -9.87 -3.57
N LEU A 240 -9.11 -9.24 -3.65
CA LEU A 240 -9.30 -7.79 -3.54
C LEU A 240 -10.05 -7.52 -2.24
N LEU A 241 -9.30 -7.43 -1.13
CA LEU A 241 -9.90 -7.28 0.20
C LEU A 241 -10.38 -5.84 0.42
N VAL A 242 -11.69 -5.67 0.46
CA VAL A 242 -12.34 -4.39 0.72
C VAL A 242 -12.34 -4.08 2.22
N VAL A 243 -11.97 -2.83 2.60
CA VAL A 243 -11.95 -2.32 3.98
C VAL A 243 -12.62 -0.94 3.97
N ASP A 244 -13.94 -0.88 3.93
CA ASP A 244 -14.70 0.32 3.57
C ASP A 244 -15.91 0.64 4.47
N GLY A 245 -16.13 -0.12 5.53
CA GLY A 245 -17.28 0.06 6.40
C GLY A 245 -18.64 -0.25 5.74
N GLY A 246 -18.61 -1.00 4.62
CA GLY A 246 -19.79 -1.42 3.86
C GLY A 246 -20.16 -0.47 2.71
N GLN A 247 -19.28 0.47 2.34
CA GLN A 247 -19.54 1.45 1.26
C GLN A 247 -19.96 0.79 -0.06
N LEU A 248 -19.25 -0.26 -0.48
CA LEU A 248 -19.54 -0.97 -1.73
C LEU A 248 -20.68 -1.98 -1.65
N ALA A 249 -21.27 -2.18 -0.48
CA ALA A 249 -22.40 -3.09 -0.30
C ALA A 249 -23.77 -2.40 -0.52
N MET A 250 -23.78 -1.08 -0.74
CA MET A 250 -24.99 -0.27 -0.91
C MET A 250 -25.40 -0.16 -2.38
#